data_069d97e97c019be9f23d342c9faf3025
#
_entry.id   069d97e97c019be9f23d342c9faf3025
#
_cell.length_a   1.000
_cell.length_b   1.000
_cell.length_c   1.000
_cell.angle_alpha   90.00
_cell.angle_beta   90.00
_cell.angle_gamma   90.00
#
_symmetry.space_group_name_H-M   'P 1'
#
loop_
_entity.id
_entity.type
_entity.pdbx_description
1 polymer ?
#
loop_
_entity_poly.entity_id
_entity_poly.type
_entity_poly.pdbx_seq_one_letter_code
_entity_poly.pdbx_strand_id
1 'polypeptide(L)'
;MSRGRIEKALSGFYYVNTGAETLQCRARGKFRREGMSPLVGDWVQVRDLGGGEGFVEAVEPRRNVFSRPAAANIDQLVILASAAIPVTEPYLIDRIAAIAALKGCQVLLCLNKCDLNTADELYDIYSHSALPVLRISAETGEGLAALRAAIAGKLNAFTGNSGVGKSSVLNRLLPELHLPVGEVSKALGRGRHTTRHVELFALGGGTYVIDTPGFSSFYTEEMDLELKAHLPETFPEFAPYVDQCRFTGCTHTKEKGCRVLQAVKDGDIPASRHRSYLRLYDELKDLRAWQKK
;
A
#
# COMPACT_ATOMS: atom_id res chain seq x y z
N MET A 1 12.24 27.15 13.82
CA MET A 1 11.61 25.83 13.63
C MET A 1 11.50 25.59 12.14
N SER A 2 11.95 24.44 11.67
CA SER A 2 11.84 24.01 10.27
C SER A 2 10.83 22.88 10.13
N ARG A 3 10.19 22.82 8.98
CA ARG A 3 9.33 21.70 8.60
C ARG A 3 10.18 20.66 7.89
N GLY A 4 9.97 19.39 8.22
CA GLY A 4 10.68 18.30 7.54
C GLY A 4 9.88 17.03 7.48
N ARG A 5 10.36 16.05 6.71
CA ARG A 5 9.76 14.72 6.59
C ARG A 5 10.66 13.69 7.28
N ILE A 6 10.07 12.82 8.07
CA ILE A 6 10.81 11.68 8.64
C ILE A 6 11.06 10.67 7.55
N GLU A 7 12.33 10.48 7.18
CA GLU A 7 12.74 9.51 6.16
C GLU A 7 13.18 8.19 6.75
N LYS A 8 13.64 8.18 8.01
CA LYS A 8 14.14 6.98 8.69
C LYS A 8 13.85 7.05 10.19
N ALA A 9 13.54 5.92 10.79
CA ALA A 9 13.44 5.74 12.23
C ALA A 9 14.32 4.57 12.68
N LEU A 10 15.27 4.85 13.59
CA LEU A 10 16.27 3.89 14.04
C LEU A 10 16.62 4.10 15.49
N SER A 11 16.46 3.08 16.33
CA SER A 11 16.94 3.10 17.74
C SER A 11 16.47 4.32 18.57
N GLY A 12 15.24 4.79 18.29
CA GLY A 12 14.67 5.96 18.99
C GLY A 12 15.06 7.31 18.42
N PHE A 13 15.83 7.34 17.34
CA PHE A 13 16.12 8.52 16.55
C PHE A 13 15.27 8.57 15.28
N TYR A 14 14.99 9.79 14.84
CA TYR A 14 14.25 10.11 13.62
C TYR A 14 15.15 10.99 12.74
N TYR A 15 15.38 10.53 11.52
CA TYR A 15 16.13 11.29 10.54
C TYR A 15 15.14 12.10 9.71
N VAL A 16 15.21 13.41 9.87
CA VAL A 16 14.24 14.34 9.30
C VAL A 16 14.90 15.16 8.19
N ASN A 17 14.43 14.97 6.97
CA ASN A 17 14.84 15.79 5.85
C ASN A 17 14.03 17.09 5.84
N THR A 18 14.71 18.22 6.02
CA THR A 18 14.14 19.57 6.01
C THR A 18 14.14 20.22 4.62
N GLY A 19 14.68 19.54 3.63
CA GLY A 19 14.92 20.07 2.29
C GLY A 19 16.27 20.80 2.16
N ALA A 20 16.81 21.34 3.25
CA ALA A 20 18.16 21.93 3.28
C ALA A 20 19.19 20.88 3.76
N GLU A 21 18.83 20.12 4.77
CA GLU A 21 19.68 19.09 5.39
C GLU A 21 18.83 18.00 6.05
N THR A 22 19.49 16.90 6.41
CA THR A 22 18.88 15.83 7.22
C THR A 22 19.36 15.95 8.67
N LEU A 23 18.42 16.18 9.59
CA LEU A 23 18.68 16.29 11.01
C LEU A 23 18.41 14.95 11.72
N GLN A 24 19.33 14.54 12.61
CA GLN A 24 19.11 13.44 13.54
C GLN A 24 18.34 13.93 14.76
N CYS A 25 17.06 13.59 14.85
CA CYS A 25 16.15 14.12 15.85
C CYS A 25 15.77 13.08 16.90
N ARG A 26 15.48 13.56 18.10
CA ARG A 26 14.76 12.79 19.13
C ARG A 26 13.33 13.31 19.25
N ALA A 27 12.40 12.43 19.60
CA ALA A 27 11.03 12.84 19.93
C ALA A 27 10.95 13.27 21.39
N ARG A 28 10.16 14.32 21.68
CA ARG A 28 9.88 14.73 23.06
C ARG A 28 9.05 13.70 23.81
N GLY A 29 9.26 13.60 25.12
CA GLY A 29 8.52 12.68 25.99
C GLY A 29 6.99 12.86 26.01
N LYS A 30 6.48 14.02 25.54
CA LYS A 30 5.04 14.27 25.39
C LYS A 30 4.37 13.26 24.47
N PHE A 31 5.03 12.86 23.37
CA PHE A 31 4.47 11.89 22.40
C PHE A 31 4.15 10.54 23.05
N ARG A 32 4.99 10.06 23.99
CA ARG A 32 4.71 8.82 24.73
C ARG A 32 3.50 8.98 25.66
N ARG A 33 3.32 10.15 26.27
CA ARG A 33 2.17 10.43 27.15
C ARG A 33 0.87 10.54 26.38
N GLU A 34 0.93 11.03 25.15
CA GLU A 34 -0.20 11.18 24.26
C GLU A 34 -0.51 9.88 23.47
N GLY A 35 0.24 8.79 23.71
CA GLY A 35 0.08 7.52 23.01
C GLY A 35 0.42 7.58 21.51
N MET A 36 1.07 8.66 21.07
CA MET A 36 1.47 8.90 19.70
C MET A 36 2.99 8.70 19.55
N SER A 37 3.39 7.96 18.51
CA SER A 37 4.80 7.88 18.11
C SER A 37 4.96 8.49 16.71
N PRO A 38 6.01 9.30 16.47
CA PRO A 38 6.34 9.72 15.11
C PRO A 38 6.67 8.49 14.26
N LEU A 39 6.29 8.54 12.98
CA LEU A 39 6.44 7.46 12.02
C LEU A 39 7.22 7.94 10.79
N VAL A 40 7.83 7.02 10.09
CA VAL A 40 8.39 7.29 8.77
C VAL A 40 7.28 7.76 7.83
N GLY A 41 7.56 8.84 7.08
CA GLY A 41 6.56 9.50 6.24
C GLY A 41 5.82 10.67 6.91
N ASP A 42 5.94 10.85 8.24
CA ASP A 42 5.35 12.01 8.91
C ASP A 42 6.00 13.32 8.47
N TRP A 43 5.15 14.33 8.31
CA TRP A 43 5.58 15.72 8.31
C TRP A 43 5.65 16.23 9.75
N VAL A 44 6.78 16.84 10.09
CA VAL A 44 7.06 17.27 11.46
C VAL A 44 7.62 18.68 11.52
N GLN A 45 7.39 19.34 12.67
CA GLN A 45 8.08 20.56 13.03
C GLN A 45 9.31 20.19 13.86
N VAL A 46 10.47 20.65 13.44
CA VAL A 46 11.75 20.35 14.08
C VAL A 46 12.36 21.62 14.66
N ARG A 47 12.89 21.50 15.86
CA ARG A 47 13.80 22.50 16.43
C ARG A 47 15.22 22.02 16.20
N ASP A 48 15.95 22.73 15.36
CA ASP A 48 17.36 22.54 15.12
C ASP A 48 18.16 22.97 16.35
N LEU A 49 19.14 22.16 16.73
CA LEU A 49 20.08 22.42 17.84
C LEU A 49 21.48 22.77 17.35
N GLY A 50 21.70 22.73 16.03
CA GLY A 50 23.02 22.82 15.44
C GLY A 50 23.72 21.47 15.37
N GLY A 51 24.77 21.38 14.52
CA GLY A 51 25.57 20.16 14.39
C GLY A 51 24.83 18.96 13.77
N GLY A 52 23.73 19.17 13.04
CA GLY A 52 22.95 18.10 12.43
C GLY A 52 21.98 17.39 13.39
N GLU A 53 21.81 17.93 14.61
CA GLU A 53 20.91 17.39 15.63
C GLU A 53 19.65 18.24 15.83
N GLY A 54 18.54 17.60 16.26
CA GLY A 54 17.29 18.31 16.50
C GLY A 54 16.31 17.58 17.41
N PHE A 55 15.19 18.25 17.67
CA PHE A 55 14.03 17.66 18.34
C PHE A 55 12.78 17.76 17.48
N VAL A 56 12.04 16.66 17.37
CA VAL A 56 10.67 16.65 16.83
C VAL A 56 9.77 17.33 17.88
N GLU A 57 9.23 18.48 17.53
CA GLU A 57 8.37 19.29 18.39
C GLU A 57 6.89 18.98 18.19
N ALA A 58 6.48 18.74 16.94
CA ALA A 58 5.11 18.39 16.58
C ALA A 58 5.08 17.48 15.36
N VAL A 59 4.06 16.62 15.30
CA VAL A 59 3.71 15.83 14.12
C VAL A 59 2.47 16.49 13.51
N GLU A 60 2.50 16.72 12.19
CA GLU A 60 1.36 17.27 11.46
C GLU A 60 0.23 16.21 11.33
N PRO A 61 -1.01 16.61 11.08
CA PRO A 61 -2.11 15.68 10.85
C PRO A 61 -1.78 14.67 9.74
N ARG A 62 -1.99 13.40 10.03
CA ARG A 62 -1.74 12.31 9.10
C ARG A 62 -2.96 12.08 8.20
N ARG A 63 -2.72 11.82 6.92
CA ARG A 63 -3.78 11.38 5.99
C ARG A 63 -4.14 9.91 6.23
N ASN A 64 -3.14 9.09 6.47
CA ASN A 64 -3.28 7.68 6.78
C ASN A 64 -2.11 7.18 7.63
N VAL A 65 -2.34 6.01 8.25
CA VAL A 65 -1.34 5.30 9.06
C VAL A 65 -1.43 3.82 8.75
N PHE A 66 -0.27 3.22 8.58
CA PHE A 66 -0.10 1.77 8.47
C PHE A 66 0.72 1.28 9.67
N SER A 67 0.29 0.20 10.29
CA SER A 67 0.99 -0.43 11.42
C SER A 67 2.09 -1.37 10.95
N ARG A 68 1.96 -1.91 9.76
CA ARG A 68 2.92 -2.79 9.10
C ARG A 68 2.98 -2.53 7.59
N PRO A 69 4.01 -1.83 7.14
CA PRO A 69 5.09 -1.18 7.88
C PRO A 69 4.58 -0.02 8.73
N ALA A 70 5.28 0.30 9.82
CA ALA A 70 4.95 1.46 10.66
C ALA A 70 5.30 2.76 9.90
N ALA A 71 4.37 3.22 9.07
CA ALA A 71 4.53 4.38 8.20
C ALA A 71 3.24 5.20 8.11
N ALA A 72 3.39 6.47 7.77
CA ALA A 72 2.30 7.41 7.61
C ALA A 72 2.38 8.16 6.28
N ASN A 73 1.24 8.73 5.88
CA ASN A 73 1.14 9.60 4.71
C ASN A 73 1.56 8.94 3.38
N ILE A 74 1.29 7.63 3.24
CA ILE A 74 1.50 6.91 1.98
C ILE A 74 0.51 7.45 0.95
N ASP A 75 1.02 7.89 -0.21
CA ASP A 75 0.20 8.39 -1.31
C ASP A 75 -0.37 7.26 -2.15
N GLN A 76 0.45 6.23 -2.41
CA GLN A 76 0.14 5.20 -3.38
C GLN A 76 0.67 3.83 -2.96
N LEU A 77 -0.20 2.80 -3.06
CA LEU A 77 0.22 1.41 -3.02
C LEU A 77 0.45 0.91 -4.45
N VAL A 78 1.68 0.47 -4.73
CA VAL A 78 2.04 -0.19 -5.99
C VAL A 78 1.95 -1.69 -5.76
N ILE A 79 0.91 -2.32 -6.33
CA ILE A 79 0.66 -3.76 -6.22
C ILE A 79 1.39 -4.46 -7.35
N LEU A 80 2.40 -5.26 -7.02
CA LEU A 80 3.07 -6.12 -7.99
C LEU A 80 2.38 -7.48 -8.04
N ALA A 81 1.92 -7.86 -9.22
CA ALA A 81 1.31 -9.13 -9.53
C ALA A 81 2.00 -9.78 -10.74
N SER A 82 1.74 -11.05 -10.98
CA SER A 82 2.31 -11.78 -12.12
C SER A 82 1.36 -12.86 -12.61
N ALA A 83 1.26 -13.04 -13.92
CA ALA A 83 0.64 -14.19 -14.57
C ALA A 83 1.64 -15.34 -14.81
N ALA A 84 2.95 -15.08 -14.68
CA ALA A 84 3.99 -16.11 -14.63
C ALA A 84 4.19 -16.62 -13.18
N ILE A 85 4.86 -17.75 -13.02
CA ILE A 85 5.07 -18.38 -11.70
C ILE A 85 5.92 -17.46 -10.79
N PRO A 86 5.44 -17.19 -9.56
CA PRO A 86 4.15 -17.58 -8.99
C PRO A 86 3.00 -16.71 -9.52
N VAL A 87 1.91 -17.35 -9.95
CA VAL A 87 0.73 -16.65 -10.45
C VAL A 87 0.01 -15.95 -9.29
N THR A 88 -0.37 -14.70 -9.51
CA THR A 88 -1.10 -13.92 -8.50
C THR A 88 -2.61 -14.11 -8.69
N GLU A 89 -3.29 -14.58 -7.65
CA GLU A 89 -4.75 -14.68 -7.63
C GLU A 89 -5.39 -13.29 -7.60
N PRO A 90 -6.40 -12.98 -8.45
CA PRO A 90 -7.09 -11.68 -8.45
C PRO A 90 -7.59 -11.25 -7.07
N TYR A 91 -8.07 -12.19 -6.26
CA TYR A 91 -8.52 -11.91 -4.90
C TYR A 91 -7.49 -11.20 -4.02
N LEU A 92 -6.20 -11.56 -4.15
CA LEU A 92 -5.13 -10.90 -3.37
C LEU A 92 -4.91 -9.46 -3.82
N ILE A 93 -5.01 -9.20 -5.12
CA ILE A 93 -4.94 -7.85 -5.68
C ILE A 93 -6.10 -7.03 -5.13
N ASP A 94 -7.31 -7.57 -5.22
CA ASP A 94 -8.55 -6.90 -4.85
C ASP A 94 -8.62 -6.59 -3.35
N ARG A 95 -8.17 -7.50 -2.51
CA ARG A 95 -8.07 -7.29 -1.06
C ARG A 95 -7.11 -6.16 -0.71
N ILE A 96 -5.92 -6.11 -1.35
CA ILE A 96 -4.96 -5.03 -1.12
C ILE A 96 -5.53 -3.70 -1.63
N ALA A 97 -6.19 -3.69 -2.79
CA ALA A 97 -6.83 -2.52 -3.35
C ALA A 97 -7.95 -1.98 -2.43
N ALA A 98 -8.76 -2.86 -1.85
CA ALA A 98 -9.80 -2.49 -0.89
C ALA A 98 -9.20 -1.83 0.38
N ILE A 99 -8.09 -2.37 0.91
CA ILE A 99 -7.38 -1.77 2.05
C ILE A 99 -6.79 -0.40 1.67
N ALA A 100 -6.22 -0.27 0.47
CA ALA A 100 -5.70 1.01 0.00
C ALA A 100 -6.81 2.07 -0.07
N ALA A 101 -7.97 1.71 -0.64
CA ALA A 101 -9.14 2.58 -0.72
C ALA A 101 -9.62 3.01 0.67
N LEU A 102 -9.73 2.06 1.62
CA LEU A 102 -10.09 2.33 3.01
C LEU A 102 -9.14 3.32 3.68
N LYS A 103 -7.85 3.27 3.36
CA LYS A 103 -6.81 4.17 3.89
C LYS A 103 -6.63 5.46 3.06
N GLY A 104 -7.46 5.69 2.06
CA GLY A 104 -7.36 6.86 1.18
C GLY A 104 -6.06 6.89 0.36
N CYS A 105 -5.48 5.72 0.06
CA CYS A 105 -4.32 5.58 -0.79
C CYS A 105 -4.74 5.33 -2.24
N GLN A 106 -4.01 5.91 -3.20
CA GLN A 106 -4.11 5.51 -4.58
C GLN A 106 -3.58 4.09 -4.78
N VAL A 107 -4.08 3.40 -5.79
CA VAL A 107 -3.59 2.09 -6.19
C VAL A 107 -2.98 2.18 -7.58
N LEU A 108 -1.86 1.52 -7.79
CA LEU A 108 -1.29 1.23 -9.11
C LEU A 108 -1.01 -0.28 -9.18
N LEU A 109 -1.67 -0.98 -10.09
CA LEU A 109 -1.39 -2.38 -10.35
C LEU A 109 -0.29 -2.50 -11.41
N CYS A 110 0.78 -3.25 -11.10
CA CYS A 110 1.84 -3.56 -12.04
C CYS A 110 1.91 -5.08 -12.26
N LEU A 111 1.57 -5.51 -13.45
CA LEU A 111 1.71 -6.90 -13.90
C LEU A 111 3.16 -7.11 -14.36
N ASN A 112 3.96 -7.75 -13.53
CA ASN A 112 5.38 -7.98 -13.78
C ASN A 112 5.62 -9.34 -14.45
N LYS A 113 6.82 -9.52 -15.01
CA LYS A 113 7.25 -10.70 -15.77
C LYS A 113 6.48 -10.87 -17.10
N CYS A 114 6.11 -9.75 -17.73
CA CYS A 114 5.40 -9.79 -19.01
C CYS A 114 6.27 -10.31 -20.16
N ASP A 115 7.56 -10.43 -19.97
CA ASP A 115 8.49 -11.17 -20.83
C ASP A 115 8.23 -12.69 -20.83
N LEU A 116 7.71 -13.23 -19.73
CA LEU A 116 7.37 -14.66 -19.61
C LEU A 116 5.92 -14.98 -19.91
N ASN A 117 5.01 -14.06 -19.60
CA ASN A 117 3.57 -14.17 -19.83
C ASN A 117 2.97 -12.77 -19.90
N THR A 118 2.28 -12.45 -20.98
CA THR A 118 1.69 -11.12 -21.27
C THR A 118 0.62 -10.68 -20.28
N ALA A 119 0.17 -11.58 -19.41
CA ALA A 119 -0.83 -11.33 -18.37
C ALA A 119 -2.17 -10.82 -18.93
N ASP A 120 -2.59 -11.28 -20.12
CA ASP A 120 -3.75 -10.74 -20.83
C ASP A 120 -5.04 -10.86 -20.02
N GLU A 121 -5.28 -11.99 -19.35
CA GLU A 121 -6.46 -12.18 -18.51
C GLU A 121 -6.52 -11.19 -17.35
N LEU A 122 -5.42 -11.02 -16.62
CA LEU A 122 -5.35 -10.04 -15.52
C LEU A 122 -5.46 -8.61 -16.04
N TYR A 123 -4.81 -8.32 -17.15
CA TYR A 123 -4.87 -6.99 -17.76
C TYR A 123 -6.30 -6.66 -18.20
N ASP A 124 -7.00 -7.59 -18.82
CA ASP A 124 -8.39 -7.42 -19.24
C ASP A 124 -9.30 -7.11 -18.04
N ILE A 125 -9.21 -7.91 -16.98
CA ILE A 125 -9.98 -7.68 -15.75
C ILE A 125 -9.76 -6.25 -15.20
N TYR A 126 -8.50 -5.83 -15.08
CA TYR A 126 -8.19 -4.56 -14.39
C TYR A 126 -8.26 -3.34 -15.29
N SER A 127 -8.11 -3.48 -16.60
CA SER A 127 -8.37 -2.40 -17.57
C SER A 127 -9.84 -2.00 -17.64
N HIS A 128 -10.76 -2.93 -17.32
CA HIS A 128 -12.20 -2.68 -17.18
C HIS A 128 -12.63 -2.37 -15.73
N SER A 129 -11.68 -2.23 -14.83
CA SER A 129 -11.92 -1.77 -13.45
C SER A 129 -11.48 -0.31 -13.27
N ALA A 130 -11.77 0.26 -12.11
CA ALA A 130 -11.30 1.60 -11.78
C ALA A 130 -9.82 1.65 -11.33
N LEU A 131 -9.09 0.54 -11.40
CA LEU A 131 -7.69 0.44 -10.96
C LEU A 131 -6.74 0.68 -12.15
N PRO A 132 -5.85 1.69 -12.10
CA PRO A 132 -4.79 1.84 -13.08
C PRO A 132 -3.90 0.60 -13.13
N VAL A 133 -3.65 0.08 -14.33
CA VAL A 133 -2.87 -1.13 -14.55
C VAL A 133 -1.75 -0.90 -15.56
N LEU A 134 -0.54 -1.39 -15.26
CA LEU A 134 0.62 -1.38 -16.14
C LEU A 134 1.14 -2.81 -16.34
N ARG A 135 1.60 -3.11 -17.55
CA ARG A 135 2.42 -4.28 -17.84
C ARG A 135 3.89 -3.88 -17.78
N ILE A 136 4.68 -4.65 -17.05
CA ILE A 136 6.12 -4.37 -16.90
C ILE A 136 6.93 -5.67 -16.96
N SER A 137 8.20 -5.53 -17.26
CA SER A 137 9.21 -6.57 -17.05
C SER A 137 10.43 -5.96 -16.39
N ALA A 138 10.72 -6.40 -15.15
CA ALA A 138 11.95 -6.03 -14.49
C ALA A 138 13.19 -6.62 -15.18
N GLU A 139 13.04 -7.71 -15.92
CA GLU A 139 14.12 -8.37 -16.66
C GLU A 139 14.52 -7.54 -17.88
N THR A 140 13.59 -7.25 -18.76
CA THR A 140 13.84 -6.53 -20.03
C THR A 140 13.86 -5.02 -19.87
N GLY A 141 13.22 -4.48 -18.82
CA GLY A 141 13.04 -3.04 -18.62
C GLY A 141 11.77 -2.48 -19.26
N GLU A 142 10.99 -3.31 -19.95
CA GLU A 142 9.72 -2.90 -20.57
C GLU A 142 8.75 -2.35 -19.51
N GLY A 143 8.05 -1.26 -19.83
CA GLY A 143 7.06 -0.62 -18.95
C GLY A 143 7.63 0.15 -17.76
N LEU A 144 8.94 0.06 -17.45
CA LEU A 144 9.53 0.73 -16.27
C LEU A 144 9.52 2.27 -16.40
N ALA A 145 9.57 2.82 -17.60
CA ALA A 145 9.44 4.26 -17.82
C ALA A 145 8.02 4.75 -17.44
N ALA A 146 6.97 4.00 -17.81
CA ALA A 146 5.61 4.28 -17.43
C ALA A 146 5.41 4.14 -15.91
N LEU A 147 6.01 3.12 -15.29
CA LEU A 147 6.01 2.97 -13.84
C LEU A 147 6.66 4.17 -13.14
N ARG A 148 7.86 4.61 -13.58
CA ARG A 148 8.52 5.81 -13.04
C ARG A 148 7.64 7.06 -13.12
N ALA A 149 6.95 7.26 -14.25
CA ALA A 149 6.03 8.38 -14.43
C ALA A 149 4.83 8.29 -13.48
N ALA A 150 4.25 7.09 -13.30
CA ALA A 150 3.07 6.88 -12.46
C ALA A 150 3.34 7.04 -10.95
N ILE A 151 4.58 6.82 -10.49
CA ILE A 151 4.99 6.96 -9.08
C ILE A 151 5.58 8.33 -8.77
N ALA A 152 5.81 9.18 -9.78
CA ALA A 152 6.50 10.45 -9.63
C ALA A 152 5.78 11.40 -8.64
N GLY A 153 6.57 12.10 -7.80
CA GLY A 153 6.08 13.07 -6.83
C GLY A 153 5.29 12.49 -5.64
N LYS A 154 5.31 11.19 -5.44
CA LYS A 154 4.52 10.47 -4.44
C LYS A 154 5.39 9.70 -3.46
N LEU A 155 4.84 9.44 -2.26
CA LEU A 155 5.33 8.40 -1.36
C LEU A 155 4.67 7.07 -1.71
N ASN A 156 5.45 6.18 -2.29
CA ASN A 156 5.00 4.91 -2.82
C ASN A 156 5.39 3.75 -1.90
N ALA A 157 4.47 2.84 -1.64
CA ALA A 157 4.76 1.59 -0.97
C ALA A 157 4.52 0.41 -1.91
N PHE A 158 5.55 -0.42 -2.12
CA PHE A 158 5.47 -1.56 -3.02
C PHE A 158 5.03 -2.81 -2.27
N THR A 159 4.02 -3.49 -2.79
CA THR A 159 3.48 -4.72 -2.22
C THR A 159 3.32 -5.80 -3.29
N GLY A 160 3.14 -7.02 -2.88
CA GLY A 160 2.95 -8.17 -3.76
C GLY A 160 3.47 -9.46 -3.13
N ASN A 161 3.03 -10.59 -3.67
CA ASN A 161 3.43 -11.91 -3.17
C ASN A 161 4.95 -12.13 -3.29
N SER A 162 5.45 -13.09 -2.50
CA SER A 162 6.83 -13.55 -2.67
C SER A 162 7.03 -14.09 -4.10
N GLY A 163 8.16 -13.75 -4.70
CA GLY A 163 8.52 -14.23 -6.03
C GLY A 163 7.91 -13.47 -7.23
N VAL A 164 7.02 -12.47 -7.03
CA VAL A 164 6.49 -11.65 -8.16
C VAL A 164 7.52 -10.68 -8.76
N GLY A 165 8.73 -10.59 -8.18
CA GLY A 165 9.81 -9.75 -8.69
C GLY A 165 9.89 -8.35 -8.06
N LYS A 166 9.37 -8.16 -6.83
CA LYS A 166 9.42 -6.88 -6.14
C LYS A 166 10.85 -6.33 -6.01
N SER A 167 11.79 -7.12 -5.47
CA SER A 167 13.19 -6.72 -5.35
C SER A 167 13.82 -6.39 -6.71
N SER A 168 13.48 -7.14 -7.75
CA SER A 168 13.97 -6.89 -9.10
C SER A 168 13.48 -5.53 -9.65
N VAL A 169 12.17 -5.23 -9.48
CA VAL A 169 11.59 -3.94 -9.87
C VAL A 169 12.25 -2.81 -9.07
N LEU A 170 12.38 -2.96 -7.75
CA LEU A 170 13.00 -1.93 -6.90
C LEU A 170 14.47 -1.69 -7.26
N ASN A 171 15.25 -2.74 -7.53
CA ASN A 171 16.65 -2.59 -7.99
C ASN A 171 16.76 -1.89 -9.36
N ARG A 172 15.75 -2.04 -10.24
CA ARG A 172 15.70 -1.30 -11.51
C ARG A 172 15.32 0.17 -11.32
N LEU A 173 14.50 0.47 -10.32
CA LEU A 173 14.14 1.85 -9.97
C LEU A 173 15.25 2.56 -9.18
N LEU A 174 15.91 1.84 -8.29
CA LEU A 174 16.94 2.29 -7.34
C LEU A 174 18.12 1.31 -7.37
N PRO A 175 19.03 1.42 -8.36
CA PRO A 175 20.15 0.48 -8.49
C PRO A 175 21.07 0.42 -7.25
N GLU A 176 21.16 1.52 -6.51
CA GLU A 176 21.95 1.64 -5.28
C GLU A 176 21.42 0.82 -4.09
N LEU A 177 20.16 0.35 -4.14
CA LEU A 177 19.58 -0.46 -3.06
C LEU A 177 20.21 -1.85 -2.95
N HIS A 178 20.67 -2.41 -4.07
CA HIS A 178 21.25 -3.77 -4.12
C HIS A 178 20.44 -4.82 -3.35
N LEU A 179 19.10 -4.76 -3.43
CA LEU A 179 18.24 -5.73 -2.76
C LEU A 179 18.52 -7.14 -3.27
N PRO A 180 18.65 -8.15 -2.39
CA PRO A 180 18.85 -9.53 -2.82
C PRO A 180 17.67 -10.00 -3.66
N VAL A 181 17.95 -10.51 -4.85
CA VAL A 181 16.98 -11.10 -5.78
C VAL A 181 16.95 -12.61 -5.57
N GLY A 182 15.77 -13.19 -5.40
CA GLY A 182 15.60 -14.59 -5.01
C GLY A 182 15.42 -14.76 -3.50
N GLU A 183 14.99 -15.88 -3.01
CA GLU A 183 14.79 -16.37 -1.61
C GLU A 183 14.71 -15.38 -0.41
N VAL A 184 14.29 -14.13 -0.61
CA VAL A 184 14.26 -13.06 0.44
C VAL A 184 13.34 -13.40 1.62
N SER A 185 12.38 -14.30 1.43
CA SER A 185 11.45 -14.68 2.51
C SER A 185 12.05 -15.62 3.55
N LYS A 186 13.17 -16.32 3.27
CA LYS A 186 13.77 -17.26 4.21
C LYS A 186 15.01 -16.72 4.96
N ALA A 187 15.80 -15.85 4.35
CA ALA A 187 17.04 -15.34 4.94
C ALA A 187 16.82 -14.28 6.02
N LEU A 188 15.79 -13.42 5.88
CA LEU A 188 15.44 -12.38 6.87
C LEU A 188 14.53 -12.87 8.01
N GLY A 189 14.02 -14.12 7.94
CA GLY A 189 13.16 -14.74 8.96
C GLY A 189 13.89 -15.46 10.09
N ARG A 190 15.22 -15.61 10.06
CA ARG A 190 15.99 -16.40 11.05
C ARG A 190 17.04 -15.60 11.85
N GLY A 191 16.85 -14.32 12.04
CA GLY A 191 17.65 -13.52 12.97
C GLY A 191 16.80 -13.11 14.16
N ARG A 192 17.14 -13.56 15.39
CA ARG A 192 16.60 -13.05 16.65
C ARG A 192 16.70 -11.53 16.66
N HIS A 193 15.57 -10.82 16.85
CA HIS A 193 15.51 -9.38 17.22
C HIS A 193 16.29 -8.41 16.32
N THR A 194 16.11 -8.42 15.00
CA THR A 194 16.42 -7.24 14.21
C THR A 194 15.18 -6.35 14.19
N THR A 195 15.28 -5.21 14.86
CA THR A 195 14.33 -4.10 14.77
C THR A 195 14.10 -3.82 13.29
N ARG A 196 12.88 -4.05 12.82
CA ARG A 196 12.53 -3.82 11.39
C ARG A 196 12.61 -2.32 11.16
N HIS A 197 13.66 -1.87 10.49
CA HIS A 197 13.80 -0.49 10.09
C HIS A 197 12.85 -0.21 8.95
N VAL A 198 12.12 0.89 9.04
CA VAL A 198 11.38 1.47 7.93
C VAL A 198 12.18 2.69 7.47
N GLU A 199 12.44 2.78 6.18
CA GLU A 199 13.22 3.86 5.58
C GLU A 199 12.60 4.27 4.24
N LEU A 200 12.65 5.55 3.92
CA LEU A 200 12.27 6.10 2.63
C LEU A 200 13.51 6.23 1.75
N PHE A 201 13.39 5.75 0.54
CA PHE A 201 14.41 5.94 -0.49
C PHE A 201 13.93 6.98 -1.50
N ALA A 202 14.70 8.05 -1.67
CA ALA A 202 14.40 9.12 -2.59
C ALA A 202 14.77 8.74 -4.02
N LEU A 203 13.81 8.88 -4.96
CA LEU A 203 14.03 8.74 -6.40
C LEU A 203 14.25 10.10 -7.11
N GLY A 204 14.28 11.20 -6.33
CA GLY A 204 14.31 12.56 -6.84
C GLY A 204 12.92 13.11 -7.15
N GLY A 205 12.83 14.44 -7.39
CA GLY A 205 11.56 15.09 -7.73
C GLY A 205 10.43 14.91 -6.72
N GLY A 206 10.75 14.75 -5.42
CA GLY A 206 9.74 14.49 -4.38
C GLY A 206 9.16 13.07 -4.38
N THR A 207 9.74 12.17 -5.17
CA THR A 207 9.33 10.76 -5.26
C THR A 207 10.07 9.93 -4.22
N TYR A 208 9.32 9.15 -3.44
CA TYR A 208 9.88 8.26 -2.44
C TYR A 208 9.32 6.86 -2.58
N VAL A 209 10.13 5.89 -2.21
CA VAL A 209 9.73 4.48 -2.06
C VAL A 209 10.01 4.04 -0.63
N ILE A 210 9.05 3.36 -0.02
CA ILE A 210 9.27 2.70 1.26
C ILE A 210 9.83 1.31 1.00
N ASP A 211 11.03 1.05 1.51
CA ASP A 211 11.49 -0.33 1.62
C ASP A 211 10.92 -0.97 2.88
N THR A 212 10.21 -2.04 2.67
CA THR A 212 9.63 -2.80 3.76
C THR A 212 9.87 -4.28 3.51
N PRO A 213 10.80 -4.89 4.22
CA PRO A 213 10.94 -6.34 4.18
C PRO A 213 9.65 -6.99 4.68
N GLY A 214 9.00 -7.78 3.83
CA GLY A 214 7.86 -8.61 4.21
C GLY A 214 6.48 -7.96 4.09
N PHE A 215 6.20 -7.26 3.02
CA PHE A 215 4.91 -6.61 2.70
C PHE A 215 3.73 -7.58 2.48
N SER A 216 3.85 -8.84 2.83
CA SER A 216 2.75 -9.81 2.78
C SER A 216 1.75 -9.71 3.94
N SER A 217 1.98 -8.81 4.92
CA SER A 217 1.15 -8.72 6.13
C SER A 217 0.68 -7.30 6.44
N PHE A 218 0.02 -6.64 5.48
CA PHE A 218 -0.71 -5.38 5.73
C PHE A 218 -1.92 -5.55 6.64
N TYR A 219 -2.28 -6.77 6.96
CA TYR A 219 -3.54 -7.10 7.59
C TYR A 219 -3.46 -7.04 9.10
N THR A 220 -4.36 -6.28 9.72
CA THR A 220 -4.65 -6.34 11.15
C THR A 220 -6.13 -6.60 11.32
N GLU A 221 -6.53 -7.25 12.43
CA GLU A 221 -7.95 -7.46 12.76
C GLU A 221 -8.74 -6.14 12.84
N GLU A 222 -8.07 -5.03 13.19
CA GLU A 222 -8.68 -3.70 13.22
C GLU A 222 -9.03 -3.21 11.82
N MET A 223 -8.16 -3.46 10.84
CA MET A 223 -8.43 -3.12 9.44
C MET A 223 -9.58 -3.94 8.88
N ASP A 224 -9.72 -5.20 9.28
CA ASP A 224 -10.81 -6.06 8.82
C ASP A 224 -12.17 -5.57 9.33
N LEU A 225 -12.26 -5.07 10.57
CA LEU A 225 -13.50 -4.47 11.11
C LEU A 225 -13.86 -3.16 10.40
N GLU A 226 -12.88 -2.30 10.13
CA GLU A 226 -13.08 -1.06 9.38
C GLU A 226 -13.49 -1.36 7.93
N LEU A 227 -12.82 -2.34 7.29
CA LEU A 227 -13.13 -2.81 5.95
C LEU A 227 -14.56 -3.38 5.87
N LYS A 228 -15.01 -4.15 6.88
CA LYS A 228 -16.38 -4.65 6.94
C LYS A 228 -17.42 -3.53 6.88
N ALA A 229 -17.19 -2.44 7.60
CA ALA A 229 -18.13 -1.32 7.66
C ALA A 229 -18.23 -0.56 6.33
N HIS A 230 -17.18 -0.54 5.54
CA HIS A 230 -17.04 0.26 4.33
C HIS A 230 -16.76 -0.56 3.06
N LEU A 231 -17.01 -1.87 3.09
CA LEU A 231 -16.61 -2.78 2.01
C LEU A 231 -17.12 -2.37 0.61
N PRO A 232 -18.40 -1.98 0.41
CA PRO A 232 -18.88 -1.55 -0.91
C PRO A 232 -18.12 -0.33 -1.45
N GLU A 233 -17.76 0.61 -0.58
CA GLU A 233 -17.08 1.86 -0.91
C GLU A 233 -15.63 1.62 -1.37
N THR A 234 -15.04 0.47 -0.99
CA THR A 234 -13.68 0.10 -1.37
C THR A 234 -13.57 -0.51 -2.76
N PHE A 235 -14.72 -0.69 -3.45
CA PHE A 235 -14.81 -1.10 -4.84
C PHE A 235 -15.33 0.08 -5.66
N PRO A 236 -14.47 0.97 -6.15
CA PRO A 236 -14.88 2.24 -6.76
C PRO A 236 -15.78 2.06 -7.99
N GLU A 237 -15.69 0.93 -8.70
CA GLU A 237 -16.57 0.58 -9.80
C GLU A 237 -18.03 0.34 -9.37
N PHE A 238 -18.31 0.20 -8.07
CA PHE A 238 -19.69 0.09 -7.56
C PHE A 238 -20.36 1.45 -7.41
N ALA A 239 -19.58 2.52 -7.25
CA ALA A 239 -20.08 3.86 -6.94
C ALA A 239 -21.22 4.35 -7.87
N PRO A 240 -21.19 4.13 -9.19
CA PRO A 240 -22.28 4.57 -10.07
C PRO A 240 -23.61 3.85 -9.83
N TYR A 241 -23.62 2.72 -9.13
CA TYR A 241 -24.76 1.80 -9.03
C TYR A 241 -25.37 1.70 -7.64
N VAL A 242 -24.61 1.97 -6.57
CA VAL A 242 -25.01 1.69 -5.17
C VAL A 242 -26.27 2.44 -4.75
N ASP A 243 -26.40 3.71 -5.15
CA ASP A 243 -27.56 4.55 -4.81
C ASP A 243 -28.81 4.20 -5.64
N GLN A 244 -28.68 3.36 -6.66
CA GLN A 244 -29.76 2.93 -7.53
C GLN A 244 -30.35 1.58 -7.12
N CYS A 245 -29.84 0.97 -6.04
CA CYS A 245 -30.36 -0.29 -5.52
C CYS A 245 -31.76 -0.12 -4.95
N ARG A 246 -32.60 -1.16 -5.11
CA ARG A 246 -33.98 -1.15 -4.59
C ARG A 246 -34.04 -0.99 -3.07
N PHE A 247 -33.05 -1.47 -2.34
CA PHE A 247 -33.03 -1.48 -0.88
C PHE A 247 -31.88 -0.60 -0.35
N THR A 248 -32.20 0.23 0.63
CA THR A 248 -31.19 0.93 1.42
C THR A 248 -30.39 -0.10 2.22
N GLY A 249 -29.05 0.03 2.22
CA GLY A 249 -28.17 -0.95 2.87
C GLY A 249 -28.05 -2.28 2.13
N CYS A 250 -28.26 -2.26 0.80
CA CYS A 250 -28.01 -3.41 -0.06
C CYS A 250 -26.58 -3.91 0.13
N THR A 251 -26.40 -5.21 0.36
CA THR A 251 -25.07 -5.82 0.52
C THR A 251 -24.46 -6.24 -0.81
N HIS A 252 -25.15 -6.06 -1.92
CA HIS A 252 -24.70 -6.39 -3.29
C HIS A 252 -24.31 -7.87 -3.47
N THR A 253 -24.89 -8.76 -2.66
CA THR A 253 -24.57 -10.20 -2.67
C THR A 253 -25.61 -11.02 -3.46
N LYS A 254 -26.91 -10.86 -3.17
CA LYS A 254 -27.99 -11.66 -3.75
C LYS A 254 -29.34 -10.93 -3.82
N GLU A 255 -29.41 -9.67 -3.47
CA GLU A 255 -30.66 -8.92 -3.34
C GLU A 255 -31.33 -8.71 -4.69
N LYS A 256 -32.67 -8.97 -4.74
CA LYS A 256 -33.47 -8.68 -5.93
C LYS A 256 -33.54 -7.16 -6.16
N GLY A 257 -33.20 -6.71 -7.37
CA GLY A 257 -33.17 -5.28 -7.71
C GLY A 257 -31.88 -4.57 -7.28
N CYS A 258 -30.82 -5.33 -7.00
CA CYS A 258 -29.49 -4.79 -6.82
C CYS A 258 -28.92 -4.33 -8.16
N ARG A 259 -28.52 -3.04 -8.26
CA ARG A 259 -27.97 -2.47 -9.49
C ARG A 259 -26.53 -2.87 -9.74
N VAL A 260 -25.75 -3.13 -8.68
CA VAL A 260 -24.40 -3.69 -8.80
C VAL A 260 -24.44 -5.08 -9.43
N LEU A 261 -25.35 -5.96 -8.96
CA LEU A 261 -25.53 -7.29 -9.57
C LEU A 261 -25.98 -7.22 -11.04
N GLN A 262 -26.79 -6.22 -11.38
CA GLN A 262 -27.17 -6.00 -12.77
C GLN A 262 -25.96 -5.57 -13.61
N ALA A 263 -25.16 -4.60 -13.14
CA ALA A 263 -23.95 -4.14 -13.81
C ALA A 263 -22.91 -5.26 -14.02
N VAL A 264 -22.81 -6.21 -13.07
CA VAL A 264 -21.98 -7.42 -13.25
C VAL A 264 -22.52 -8.30 -14.38
N LYS A 265 -23.85 -8.48 -14.49
CA LYS A 265 -24.46 -9.27 -15.58
C LYS A 265 -24.31 -8.61 -16.95
N ASP A 266 -24.37 -7.29 -16.97
CA ASP A 266 -24.25 -6.47 -18.19
C ASP A 266 -22.78 -6.35 -18.65
N GLY A 267 -21.83 -6.75 -17.79
CA GLY A 267 -20.39 -6.70 -18.07
C GLY A 267 -19.72 -5.36 -17.73
N ASP A 268 -20.45 -4.40 -17.16
CA ASP A 268 -19.92 -3.10 -16.74
C ASP A 268 -18.97 -3.24 -15.54
N ILE A 269 -19.18 -4.26 -14.72
CA ILE A 269 -18.29 -4.62 -13.58
C ILE A 269 -17.73 -6.02 -13.86
N PRO A 270 -16.40 -6.19 -13.89
CA PRO A 270 -15.80 -7.50 -14.10
C PRO A 270 -16.28 -8.53 -13.06
N ALA A 271 -16.75 -9.68 -13.51
CA ALA A 271 -17.28 -10.72 -12.64
C ALA A 271 -16.25 -11.24 -11.63
N SER A 272 -14.96 -11.21 -11.95
CA SER A 272 -13.86 -11.57 -11.03
C SER A 272 -13.77 -10.60 -9.86
N ARG A 273 -13.94 -9.30 -10.10
CA ARG A 273 -13.95 -8.26 -9.05
C ARG A 273 -15.10 -8.45 -8.09
N HIS A 274 -16.30 -8.71 -8.61
CA HIS A 274 -17.46 -9.02 -7.78
C HIS A 274 -17.28 -10.35 -7.00
N ARG A 275 -16.66 -11.38 -7.58
CA ARG A 275 -16.33 -12.61 -6.82
C ARG A 275 -15.39 -12.33 -5.65
N SER A 276 -14.38 -11.46 -5.84
CA SER A 276 -13.51 -11.04 -4.76
C SER A 276 -14.26 -10.26 -3.68
N TYR A 277 -15.17 -9.38 -4.06
CA TYR A 277 -16.07 -8.70 -3.13
C TYR A 277 -16.89 -9.68 -2.29
N LEU A 278 -17.53 -10.66 -2.91
CA LEU A 278 -18.31 -11.69 -2.21
C LEU A 278 -17.45 -12.49 -1.23
N ARG A 279 -16.24 -12.85 -1.62
CA ARG A 279 -15.32 -13.56 -0.73
C ARG A 279 -14.91 -12.70 0.46
N LEU A 280 -14.57 -11.42 0.25
CA LEU A 280 -14.30 -10.47 1.33
C LEU A 280 -15.50 -10.29 2.24
N TYR A 281 -16.70 -10.12 1.68
CA TYR A 281 -17.93 -10.01 2.45
C TYR A 281 -18.13 -11.24 3.35
N ASP A 282 -17.96 -12.45 2.82
CA ASP A 282 -18.11 -13.70 3.57
C ASP A 282 -17.05 -13.84 4.67
N GLU A 283 -15.81 -13.46 4.43
CA GLU A 283 -14.74 -13.47 5.43
C GLU A 283 -15.00 -12.47 6.58
N LEU A 284 -15.62 -11.33 6.27
CA LEU A 284 -15.78 -10.22 7.21
C LEU A 284 -17.12 -10.20 7.92
N LYS A 285 -18.20 -10.76 7.35
CA LYS A 285 -19.60 -10.62 7.85
C LYS A 285 -19.79 -11.01 9.32
N ASP A 286 -19.07 -12.03 9.80
CA ASP A 286 -19.21 -12.58 11.15
C ASP A 286 -18.25 -11.92 12.17
N LEU A 287 -17.36 -11.03 11.74
CA LEU A 287 -16.46 -10.32 12.65
C LEU A 287 -17.25 -9.39 13.57
N ARG A 288 -16.95 -9.41 14.87
CA ARG A 288 -17.60 -8.59 15.90
C ARG A 288 -16.55 -7.82 16.70
N ALA A 289 -16.81 -6.54 16.95
CA ALA A 289 -15.88 -5.64 17.65
C ALA A 289 -15.50 -6.11 19.07
N TRP A 290 -16.32 -6.93 19.73
CA TRP A 290 -16.09 -7.44 21.07
C TRP A 290 -15.29 -8.76 21.14
N GLN A 291 -14.95 -9.35 19.99
CA GLN A 291 -14.10 -10.55 19.93
C GLN A 291 -12.60 -10.23 20.04
N LYS A 292 -12.25 -8.98 20.37
CA LYS A 292 -10.85 -8.62 20.70
C LYS A 292 -10.42 -9.40 21.94
N LYS A 293 -9.51 -10.38 21.76
CA LYS A 293 -8.71 -10.97 22.82
C LYS A 293 -7.38 -10.26 22.94
#